data_a7041531492c60f825dabd883c741401
#
_entry.id   a7041531492c60f825dabd883c741401
#
_cell.length_a   1.000
_cell.length_b   1.000
_cell.length_c   1.000
_cell.angle_alpha   90.00
_cell.angle_beta   90.00
_cell.angle_gamma   90.00
#
_symmetry.space_group_name_H-M   'P 1'
#
loop_
_entity.id
_entity.type
_entity.pdbx_description
1 polymer ?
#
loop_
_entity_poly.entity_id
_entity_poly.type
_entity_poly.pdbx_seq_one_letter_code
_entity_poly.pdbx_strand_id
1 'polypeptide(L)' 'MVTRETNILEAVQKYPVIAQVFQRYGLGCIGCMVASGETLGEGISAHGLNADIVIAEINDILKQDEA' A
#
# COMPACT_ATOMS: atom_id res chain seq x y z
N MET A 1 0.42 -6.13 10.02
CA MET A 1 0.52 -6.51 8.60
C MET A 1 -0.74 -6.07 7.85
N VAL A 2 -0.61 -5.90 6.55
CA VAL A 2 -1.74 -5.44 5.74
C VAL A 2 -2.21 -6.54 4.79
N THR A 3 -3.45 -6.40 4.31
CA THR A 3 -4.05 -7.32 3.36
C THR A 3 -4.62 -6.53 2.19
N ARG A 4 -5.18 -7.24 1.22
CA ARG A 4 -5.82 -6.59 0.07
C ARG A 4 -7.05 -5.78 0.47
N GLU A 5 -7.71 -6.15 1.56
CA GLU A 5 -8.90 -5.47 2.06
C GLU A 5 -8.57 -4.31 3.00
N THR A 6 -7.31 -4.12 3.37
CA THR A 6 -6.92 -3.02 4.24
C THR A 6 -7.14 -1.69 3.52
N ASN A 7 -7.82 -0.76 4.20
CA ASN A 7 -8.04 0.59 3.63
C ASN A 7 -6.71 1.31 3.49
N ILE A 8 -6.50 1.98 2.35
CA ILE A 8 -5.23 2.65 2.06
C ILE A 8 -4.93 3.73 3.09
N LEU A 9 -5.92 4.52 3.47
CA LEU A 9 -5.73 5.59 4.45
C LEU A 9 -5.26 5.03 5.78
N GLU A 10 -5.93 3.98 6.27
CA GLU A 10 -5.53 3.35 7.52
C GLU A 10 -4.13 2.78 7.44
N ALA A 11 -3.81 2.13 6.33
CA ALA A 11 -2.51 1.51 6.14
C ALA A 11 -1.38 2.55 6.17
N VAL A 12 -1.57 3.67 5.47
CA VAL A 12 -0.56 4.72 5.38
C VAL A 12 -0.41 5.44 6.72
N GLN A 13 -1.51 5.66 7.44
CA GLN A 13 -1.46 6.31 8.75
C GLN A 13 -0.74 5.44 9.77
N LYS A 14 -0.99 4.14 9.72
CA LYS A 14 -0.37 3.20 10.67
C LYS A 14 1.07 2.87 10.29
N TYR A 15 1.34 2.77 9.00
CA TYR A 15 2.65 2.38 8.49
C TYR A 15 3.09 3.36 7.40
N PRO A 16 3.70 4.51 7.78
CA PRO A 16 4.09 5.52 6.78
C PRO A 16 5.05 5.01 5.70
N VAL A 17 5.78 3.93 5.96
CA VAL A 17 6.69 3.34 4.98
C VAL A 17 5.95 2.88 3.72
N ILE A 18 4.65 2.61 3.83
CA ILE A 18 3.86 2.18 2.68
C ILE A 18 3.85 3.25 1.59
N ALA A 19 3.82 4.53 1.98
CA ALA A 19 3.89 5.62 1.02
C ALA A 19 5.19 5.59 0.22
N GLN A 20 6.30 5.24 0.87
CA GLN A 20 7.59 5.11 0.19
C GLN A 20 7.60 3.96 -0.79
N VAL A 21 7.01 2.83 -0.41
CA VAL A 21 6.90 1.68 -1.31
C VAL A 21 6.10 2.05 -2.55
N PHE A 22 4.98 2.74 -2.35
CA PHE A 22 4.14 3.17 -3.47
C PHE A 22 4.89 4.10 -4.42
N GLN A 23 5.73 4.99 -3.89
CA GLN A 23 6.53 5.88 -4.73
C GLN A 23 7.50 5.10 -5.61
N ARG A 24 8.07 4.01 -5.11
CA ARG A 24 8.97 3.17 -5.91
C ARG A 24 8.26 2.56 -7.11
N TYR A 25 6.98 2.28 -6.97
CA TYR A 25 6.18 1.69 -8.04
C TYR A 25 5.54 2.74 -8.95
N GLY A 26 5.86 4.01 -8.76
CA GLY A 26 5.29 5.07 -9.56
C GLY A 26 3.87 5.45 -9.17
N LEU A 27 3.43 5.08 -7.98
CA LEU A 27 2.10 5.41 -7.46
C LEU A 27 2.14 6.76 -6.73
N GLY A 28 2.59 7.79 -7.43
CA GLY A 28 2.78 9.11 -6.84
C GLY A 28 1.49 9.83 -6.45
N CYS A 29 0.33 9.33 -6.90
CA CYS A 29 -0.96 9.92 -6.58
C CYS A 29 -1.62 9.24 -5.40
N ILE A 30 -0.84 8.90 -4.39
CA ILE A 30 -1.37 8.23 -3.20
C ILE A 30 -2.50 9.03 -2.55
N GLY A 31 -2.43 10.37 -2.61
CA GLY A 31 -3.47 11.23 -2.09
C GLY A 31 -4.83 11.00 -2.75
N CYS A 32 -4.83 10.74 -4.07
CA CYS A 32 -6.06 10.43 -4.79
C CYS A 32 -6.63 9.08 -4.38
N MET A 33 -5.75 8.10 -4.16
CA MET A 33 -6.16 6.76 -3.72
C MET A 33 -6.79 6.82 -2.33
N VAL A 34 -6.19 7.60 -1.43
CA VAL A 34 -6.70 7.80 -0.07
C VAL A 34 -8.06 8.50 -0.11
N ALA A 35 -8.19 9.52 -0.96
CA ALA A 35 -9.42 10.30 -1.06
C ALA A 35 -10.59 9.46 -1.58
N SER A 36 -10.33 8.47 -2.42
CA SER A 36 -11.38 7.61 -2.97
C SER A 36 -11.82 6.51 -2.00
N GLY A 37 -11.11 6.33 -0.89
CA GLY A 37 -11.45 5.32 0.10
C GLY A 37 -11.20 3.90 -0.35
N GLU A 38 -10.29 3.71 -1.29
CA GLU A 38 -9.99 2.39 -1.83
C GLU A 38 -9.20 1.52 -0.84
N THR A 39 -9.29 0.21 -1.04
CA THR A 39 -8.43 -0.73 -0.33
C THR A 39 -7.09 -0.84 -1.06
N LEU A 40 -6.09 -1.45 -0.38
CA LEU A 40 -4.79 -1.66 -0.99
C LEU A 40 -4.91 -2.46 -2.29
N GLY A 41 -5.70 -3.54 -2.26
CA GLY A 41 -5.90 -4.36 -3.46
C GLY A 41 -6.50 -3.58 -4.61
N GLU A 42 -7.53 -2.78 -4.32
CA GLU A 42 -8.19 -1.98 -5.33
C GLU A 42 -7.27 -0.91 -5.91
N GLY A 43 -6.59 -0.17 -5.04
CA GLY A 43 -5.72 0.91 -5.48
C GLY A 43 -4.54 0.42 -6.29
N ILE A 44 -3.89 -0.65 -5.85
CA ILE A 44 -2.73 -1.20 -6.55
C ILE A 44 -3.14 -1.78 -7.90
N SER A 45 -4.24 -2.53 -7.93
CA SER A 45 -4.73 -3.14 -9.17
C SER A 45 -5.16 -2.09 -10.19
N ALA A 46 -5.75 -1.00 -9.73
CA ALA A 46 -6.19 0.09 -10.61
C ALA A 46 -5.04 0.73 -11.38
N HIS A 47 -3.82 0.64 -10.85
CA HIS A 47 -2.62 1.16 -11.50
C HIS A 47 -1.90 0.11 -12.36
N GLY A 48 -2.53 -1.04 -12.59
CA GLY A 48 -1.98 -2.09 -13.44
C GLY A 48 -0.90 -2.93 -12.77
N LEU A 49 -0.76 -2.85 -11.46
CA LEU A 49 0.23 -3.61 -10.72
C LEU A 49 -0.40 -4.85 -10.09
N ASN A 50 0.45 -5.83 -9.78
CA ASN A 50 0.00 -7.03 -9.09
C ASN A 50 -0.09 -6.72 -7.59
N ALA A 51 -1.32 -6.65 -7.07
CA ALA A 51 -1.55 -6.30 -5.67
C ALA A 51 -0.88 -7.29 -4.72
N ASP A 52 -0.90 -8.57 -5.04
CA ASP A 52 -0.33 -9.59 -4.16
C ASP A 52 1.18 -9.40 -3.99
N ILE A 53 1.88 -9.07 -5.07
CA ILE A 53 3.32 -8.85 -5.03
C ILE A 53 3.65 -7.61 -4.20
N VAL A 54 2.94 -6.51 -4.44
CA VAL A 54 3.20 -5.26 -3.73
C VAL A 54 2.89 -5.41 -2.25
N ILE A 55 1.77 -6.05 -1.92
CA ILE A 55 1.38 -6.28 -0.52
C ILE A 55 2.39 -7.19 0.18
N ALA A 56 2.88 -8.23 -0.50
CA ALA A 56 3.90 -9.10 0.07
C ALA A 56 5.19 -8.33 0.38
N GLU A 57 5.59 -7.42 -0.51
CA GLU A 57 6.75 -6.58 -0.27
C GLU A 57 6.54 -5.65 0.93
N ILE A 58 5.37 -5.04 1.02
CA ILE A 58 5.03 -4.19 2.16
C ILE A 58 5.12 -4.97 3.46
N ASN A 59 4.51 -6.14 3.51
CA ASN A 59 4.52 -6.96 4.72
C ASN A 59 5.91 -7.42 5.09
N ASP A 60 6.75 -7.70 4.10
CA ASP A 60 8.14 -8.06 4.35
C ASP A 60 8.90 -6.92 5.01
N ILE A 61 8.70 -5.70 4.54
CA ILE A 61 9.31 -4.51 5.12
C ILE A 61 8.81 -4.28 6.54
N LEU A 62 7.50 -4.41 6.75
CA LEU A 62 6.90 -4.23 8.08
C LEU A 62 7.42 -5.27 9.07
N LYS A 63 7.62 -6.49 8.61
CA LYS A 63 8.16 -7.56 9.44
C LYS A 63 9.59 -7.26 9.87
N GLN A 64 10.39 -6.70 8.97
CA GLN A 64 11.76 -6.31 9.29
C GLN A 64 11.79 -5.18 10.32
N ASP A 65 10.89 -4.23 10.21
CA ASP A 65 10.81 -3.11 11.16
C ASP A 65 10.41 -3.56 12.55
N GLU A 66 9.59 -4.60 12.65
CA GLU A 66 9.13 -5.12 13.93
C GLU A 66 10.18 -6.00 14.62
N ALA A 67 11.16 -6.45 13.88
CA ALA A 67 12.26 -7.25 14.43
C ALA A 67 13.32 -6.35 15.08
#